data_e86db4cb14fc842f44afd29bd6812a17
#
_entry.id   e86db4cb14fc842f44afd29bd6812a17
#
_cell.length_a   1.000
_cell.length_b   1.000
_cell.length_c   1.000
_cell.angle_alpha   90.00
_cell.angle_beta   90.00
_cell.angle_gamma   90.00
#
_symmetry.space_group_name_H-M   'P 1'
#
loop_
_entity.id
_entity.type
_entity.pdbx_description
1 polymer ?
#
loop_
_entity_poly.entity_id
_entity_poly.type
_entity_poly.pdbx_seq_one_letter_code
_entity_poly.pdbx_strand_id
1 'polypeptide(L)'
;MIDIVVPDEQEGTKAVVRAWLKRVGDAVAEHDPLVEIETDKVTQEVAAPAAGVLAEILLDTDSEAEPGAVLGRIDDCAPAEAGAQTERGARVDGGEHEALRPTGPLSGSHQSTTLMGTLSQGDDQTETRLSPAVRQALQQYGLDTLNLTGTGRDGRITREDVDRAIAGTSSTNELPADRMRRTIAENMVRAVTETPHVTAVFEADFSAVTSHKAAMADRGVKLSYTAYIVKASAKAMAAAPQINGRWEKGGVIVSPTIDIGVGTALGEKGLVVPVIRDAGSLSLDEIGQKLDELTAKAREGRLDRSEVSGGSFTISNHGVSGSLLAAPIILHNGQAAILGIGKLQKRVVVRQVGGEDTVVIRPMAYVTLTIDHRVVDAHQTNAWLTRFVEILESWPPA
;
A
#
# COMPACT_ATOMS: atom_id res chain seq x y z
N MET A 1 -2.67 40.52 -8.62
CA MET A 1 -2.93 39.42 -7.66
C MET A 1 -4.31 38.88 -7.92
N ILE A 2 -4.42 37.55 -8.02
CA ILE A 2 -5.65 36.83 -8.32
C ILE A 2 -5.96 35.94 -7.11
N ASP A 3 -7.18 36.04 -6.60
CA ASP A 3 -7.61 35.30 -5.41
C ASP A 3 -7.92 33.85 -5.77
N ILE A 4 -7.44 32.88 -4.95
CA ILE A 4 -7.78 31.47 -4.98
C ILE A 4 -8.93 31.29 -3.99
N VAL A 5 -10.12 30.93 -4.47
CA VAL A 5 -11.34 30.87 -3.65
C VAL A 5 -11.89 29.47 -3.54
N VAL A 6 -12.56 29.16 -2.43
CA VAL A 6 -13.34 27.92 -2.28
C VAL A 6 -14.51 27.96 -3.28
N PRO A 7 -14.74 26.90 -4.10
CA PRO A 7 -15.85 26.87 -5.05
C PRO A 7 -17.22 26.99 -4.39
N ASP A 8 -18.11 27.83 -4.98
CA ASP A 8 -19.46 28.12 -4.48
C ASP A 8 -20.48 26.96 -4.66
N GLU A 9 -20.11 25.90 -5.38
CA GLU A 9 -21.02 24.78 -5.67
C GLU A 9 -21.35 23.88 -4.46
N GLN A 10 -20.89 24.24 -3.28
CA GLN A 10 -21.10 23.47 -2.04
C GLN A 10 -22.17 24.13 -1.18
N GLU A 11 -23.41 23.71 -1.33
CA GLU A 11 -24.53 24.15 -0.50
C GLU A 11 -24.21 23.96 1.00
N GLY A 12 -23.79 25.05 1.66
CA GLY A 12 -23.89 25.23 3.11
C GLY A 12 -22.94 24.43 4.00
N THR A 13 -21.96 23.70 3.48
CA THR A 13 -21.01 22.92 4.28
C THR A 13 -19.66 23.62 4.37
N LYS A 14 -19.13 23.80 5.58
CA LYS A 14 -17.76 24.29 5.79
C LYS A 14 -16.75 23.30 5.23
N ALA A 15 -15.72 23.79 4.54
CA ALA A 15 -14.60 23.02 4.08
C ALA A 15 -13.42 23.17 5.07
N VAL A 16 -12.53 22.18 5.13
CA VAL A 16 -11.28 22.23 5.89
C VAL A 16 -10.13 22.08 4.91
N VAL A 17 -9.14 22.97 4.97
CA VAL A 17 -7.91 22.89 4.18
C VAL A 17 -7.10 21.67 4.64
N ARG A 18 -6.89 20.70 3.77
CA ARG A 18 -6.15 19.46 4.10
C ARG A 18 -4.68 19.55 3.82
N ALA A 19 -4.32 20.02 2.64
CA ALA A 19 -2.90 20.17 2.26
C ALA A 19 -2.73 21.20 1.16
N TRP A 20 -1.67 22.01 1.25
CA TRP A 20 -1.18 22.81 0.14
C TRP A 20 -0.20 21.99 -0.70
N LEU A 21 -0.48 21.87 -2.00
CA LEU A 21 0.34 21.13 -2.96
C LEU A 21 1.49 21.99 -3.52
N LYS A 22 1.41 23.30 -3.35
CA LYS A 22 2.40 24.29 -3.77
C LYS A 22 2.78 25.18 -2.58
N ARG A 23 3.99 25.75 -2.62
CA ARG A 23 4.52 26.67 -1.58
C ARG A 23 4.53 28.10 -2.08
N VAL A 24 4.50 29.05 -1.17
CA VAL A 24 4.71 30.47 -1.50
C VAL A 24 6.04 30.64 -2.23
N GLY A 25 5.99 31.24 -3.41
CA GLY A 25 7.11 31.39 -4.32
C GLY A 25 7.16 30.37 -5.47
N ASP A 26 6.33 29.35 -5.46
CA ASP A 26 6.28 28.38 -6.56
C ASP A 26 5.55 28.95 -7.78
N ALA A 27 6.10 28.68 -8.97
CA ALA A 27 5.45 28.98 -10.22
C ALA A 27 4.31 27.99 -10.46
N VAL A 28 3.14 28.49 -10.88
CA VAL A 28 1.93 27.72 -11.14
C VAL A 28 1.39 28.01 -12.53
N ALA A 29 0.91 27.00 -13.23
CA ALA A 29 0.18 27.16 -14.47
C ALA A 29 -1.33 27.24 -14.19
N GLU A 30 -2.09 27.81 -15.11
CA GLU A 30 -3.55 27.77 -15.05
C GLU A 30 -4.04 26.33 -15.00
N HIS A 31 -4.94 26.03 -14.06
CA HIS A 31 -5.47 24.70 -13.74
C HIS A 31 -4.51 23.74 -12.99
N ASP A 32 -3.32 24.19 -12.56
CA ASP A 32 -2.50 23.39 -11.63
C ASP A 32 -3.24 23.18 -10.30
N PRO A 33 -3.22 21.98 -9.70
CA PRO A 33 -3.79 21.76 -8.38
C PRO A 33 -2.93 22.47 -7.33
N LEU A 34 -3.57 23.32 -6.50
CA LEU A 34 -2.90 24.15 -5.50
C LEU A 34 -3.12 23.68 -4.07
N VAL A 35 -4.34 23.32 -3.75
CA VAL A 35 -4.75 23.00 -2.37
C VAL A 35 -5.87 21.97 -2.36
N GLU A 36 -5.78 21.02 -1.44
CA GLU A 36 -6.85 20.06 -1.16
C GLU A 36 -7.74 20.56 -0.03
N ILE A 37 -9.04 20.61 -0.27
CA ILE A 37 -10.06 20.94 0.73
C ILE A 37 -10.97 19.73 0.96
N GLU A 38 -11.37 19.49 2.19
CA GLU A 38 -12.28 18.41 2.57
C GLU A 38 -13.56 18.98 3.18
N THR A 39 -14.69 18.49 2.69
CA THR A 39 -16.00 18.70 3.28
C THR A 39 -16.51 17.42 3.94
N ASP A 40 -17.60 17.45 4.65
CA ASP A 40 -18.22 16.28 5.28
C ASP A 40 -18.55 15.13 4.30
N LYS A 41 -18.54 15.39 3.00
CA LYS A 41 -18.92 14.43 1.94
C LYS A 41 -17.82 14.09 0.96
N VAL A 42 -16.90 15.02 0.65
CA VAL A 42 -15.93 14.87 -0.45
C VAL A 42 -14.65 15.66 -0.17
N THR A 43 -13.51 15.11 -0.58
CA THR A 43 -12.25 15.85 -0.74
C THR A 43 -12.17 16.36 -2.16
N GLN A 44 -11.90 17.65 -2.35
CA GLN A 44 -11.81 18.31 -3.65
C GLN A 44 -10.50 19.11 -3.75
N GLU A 45 -9.89 19.09 -4.94
CA GLU A 45 -8.72 19.92 -5.26
C GLU A 45 -9.18 21.27 -5.82
N VAL A 46 -8.61 22.36 -5.32
CA VAL A 46 -8.80 23.70 -5.86
C VAL A 46 -7.63 24.00 -6.79
N ALA A 47 -7.94 24.26 -8.05
CA ALA A 47 -6.98 24.55 -9.10
C ALA A 47 -6.65 26.03 -9.20
N ALA A 48 -5.48 26.37 -9.77
CA ALA A 48 -5.06 27.73 -10.05
C ALA A 48 -6.01 28.41 -11.06
N PRO A 49 -6.59 29.56 -10.74
CA PRO A 49 -7.44 30.28 -11.67
C PRO A 49 -6.68 30.96 -12.82
N ALA A 50 -5.36 31.12 -12.69
CA ALA A 50 -4.49 31.66 -13.72
C ALA A 50 -3.03 31.24 -13.49
N ALA A 51 -2.18 31.35 -14.51
CA ALA A 51 -0.74 31.16 -14.41
C ALA A 51 -0.08 32.34 -13.66
N GLY A 52 0.92 32.03 -12.82
CA GLY A 52 1.65 33.04 -12.05
C GLY A 52 2.57 32.44 -11.00
N VAL A 53 2.81 33.17 -9.92
CA VAL A 53 3.58 32.70 -8.75
C VAL A 53 2.66 32.77 -7.53
N LEU A 54 2.61 31.70 -6.73
CA LEU A 54 1.85 31.69 -5.47
C LEU A 54 2.47 32.73 -4.51
N ALA A 55 1.79 33.85 -4.31
CA ALA A 55 2.32 34.98 -3.57
C ALA A 55 2.12 34.84 -2.06
N GLU A 56 0.96 34.39 -1.63
CA GLU A 56 0.65 34.19 -0.21
C GLU A 56 -0.40 33.10 0.01
N ILE A 57 -0.31 32.44 1.17
CA ILE A 57 -1.30 31.50 1.70
C ILE A 57 -2.00 32.22 2.85
N LEU A 58 -3.32 32.34 2.80
CA LEU A 58 -4.13 33.03 3.82
C LEU A 58 -4.75 32.06 4.81
N LEU A 59 -5.07 30.85 4.37
CA LEU A 59 -5.61 29.77 5.21
C LEU A 59 -4.64 28.59 5.18
N ASP A 60 -4.03 28.31 6.32
CA ASP A 60 -3.12 27.17 6.49
C ASP A 60 -3.84 25.84 6.57
N THR A 61 -3.07 24.77 6.51
CA THR A 61 -3.56 23.39 6.71
C THR A 61 -4.34 23.28 8.04
N ASP A 62 -5.44 22.53 8.03
CA ASP A 62 -6.41 22.35 9.13
C ASP A 62 -7.28 23.59 9.45
N SER A 63 -7.22 24.67 8.66
CA SER A 63 -8.11 25.82 8.79
C SER A 63 -9.49 25.55 8.19
N GLU A 64 -10.56 26.00 8.87
CA GLU A 64 -11.92 25.98 8.32
C GLU A 64 -12.09 27.11 7.30
N ALA A 65 -12.72 26.80 6.16
CA ALA A 65 -13.03 27.74 5.09
C ALA A 65 -14.53 27.66 4.74
N GLU A 66 -15.18 28.81 4.64
CA GLU A 66 -16.56 28.92 4.15
C GLU A 66 -16.56 28.96 2.61
N PRO A 67 -17.67 28.54 1.93
CA PRO A 67 -17.80 28.70 0.48
C PRO A 67 -17.52 30.16 0.06
N GLY A 68 -16.68 30.35 -0.98
CA GLY A 68 -16.23 31.66 -1.42
C GLY A 68 -15.12 32.30 -0.61
N ALA A 69 -14.61 31.67 0.46
CA ALA A 69 -13.46 32.18 1.22
C ALA A 69 -12.16 32.16 0.39
N VAL A 70 -11.31 33.16 0.58
CA VAL A 70 -10.03 33.28 -0.10
C VAL A 70 -8.99 32.40 0.62
N LEU A 71 -8.48 31.41 -0.06
CA LEU A 71 -7.47 30.46 0.44
C LEU A 71 -6.05 31.00 0.34
N GLY A 72 -5.76 31.74 -0.74
CA GLY A 72 -4.44 32.30 -1.04
C GLY A 72 -4.49 33.20 -2.27
N ARG A 73 -3.31 33.72 -2.70
CA ARG A 73 -3.22 34.63 -3.84
C ARG A 73 -2.09 34.29 -4.78
N ILE A 74 -2.33 34.46 -6.09
CA ILE A 74 -1.35 34.32 -7.16
C ILE A 74 -0.99 35.73 -7.66
N ASP A 75 0.31 35.96 -7.87
CA ASP A 75 0.81 37.18 -8.53
C ASP A 75 1.00 36.90 -10.03
N ASP A 76 0.46 37.79 -10.86
CA ASP A 76 0.44 37.68 -12.34
C ASP A 76 1.80 38.12 -12.96
N CYS A 77 2.90 38.07 -12.20
CA CYS A 77 4.24 38.35 -12.71
C CYS A 77 4.86 37.09 -13.33
N ALA A 78 5.17 37.13 -14.63
CA ALA A 78 5.96 36.11 -15.30
C ALA A 78 7.28 35.85 -14.55
N PRO A 79 7.71 34.58 -14.37
CA PRO A 79 8.92 34.26 -13.65
C PRO A 79 10.14 34.86 -14.35
N ALA A 80 10.86 35.73 -13.68
CA ALA A 80 12.19 36.17 -14.11
C ALA A 80 13.14 34.99 -13.93
N GLU A 81 13.86 34.64 -15.01
CA GLU A 81 14.92 33.63 -15.01
C GLU A 81 15.92 33.90 -13.88
N ALA A 82 15.96 33.05 -12.86
CA ALA A 82 16.94 33.14 -11.80
C ALA A 82 18.29 32.58 -12.27
N GLY A 83 19.18 33.46 -12.61
CA GLY A 83 20.57 33.17 -12.94
C GLY A 83 21.32 32.58 -11.77
N ALA A 84 22.19 31.64 -12.10
CA ALA A 84 23.14 30.98 -11.22
C ALA A 84 23.99 31.99 -10.44
N GLN A 85 24.04 31.92 -9.14
CA GLN A 85 25.07 32.49 -8.32
C GLN A 85 25.85 31.44 -7.55
N THR A 86 27.10 31.34 -7.99
CA THR A 86 28.24 30.70 -7.34
C THR A 86 28.58 31.40 -6.04
N GLU A 87 28.63 30.69 -4.92
CA GLU A 87 29.39 31.15 -3.75
C GLU A 87 30.48 30.17 -3.38
N ARG A 88 31.67 30.78 -3.25
CA ARG A 88 32.94 30.17 -2.86
C ARG A 88 33.06 30.03 -1.35
N GLY A 89 33.55 28.92 -0.90
CA GLY A 89 34.73 28.91 -0.01
C GLY A 89 34.47 28.91 1.48
N ALA A 90 34.77 27.78 2.13
CA ALA A 90 35.66 27.75 3.29
C ALA A 90 36.23 26.33 3.47
N ARG A 91 37.56 26.28 3.41
CA ARG A 91 38.37 25.09 3.82
C ARG A 91 38.36 24.99 5.34
N VAL A 92 38.22 23.78 5.87
CA VAL A 92 38.90 23.36 7.10
C VAL A 92 39.38 21.90 6.95
N ASP A 93 40.59 21.71 7.43
CA ASP A 93 41.61 20.71 7.31
C ASP A 93 41.32 19.45 8.13
N GLY A 94 41.85 18.29 7.66
CA GLY A 94 42.61 17.33 8.45
C GLY A 94 41.85 16.12 9.05
N GLY A 95 42.18 14.91 8.57
CA GLY A 95 41.96 13.67 9.31
C GLY A 95 41.97 12.42 8.45
N GLU A 96 43.15 11.89 8.16
CA GLU A 96 43.40 10.58 7.56
C GLU A 96 42.82 9.45 8.39
N HIS A 97 42.10 8.51 7.80
CA HIS A 97 42.11 7.10 8.17
C HIS A 97 41.90 6.22 6.94
N GLU A 98 42.86 5.39 6.81
CA GLU A 98 43.31 4.35 5.90
C GLU A 98 42.24 3.37 5.41
N ALA A 99 42.23 3.16 4.10
CA ALA A 99 41.39 2.23 3.37
C ALA A 99 41.90 0.79 3.44
N LEU A 100 41.04 -0.15 3.68
CA LEU A 100 41.24 -1.55 3.34
C LEU A 100 40.43 -1.89 2.08
N ARG A 101 41.13 -2.13 0.98
CA ARG A 101 40.62 -2.74 -0.25
C ARG A 101 40.60 -4.26 -0.11
N PRO A 102 39.63 -4.94 -0.69
CA PRO A 102 39.86 -6.28 -1.24
C PRO A 102 39.93 -6.23 -2.77
N THR A 103 40.95 -6.89 -3.24
CA THR A 103 41.30 -7.15 -4.63
C THR A 103 40.48 -8.30 -5.22
N GLY A 104 40.16 -8.20 -6.52
CA GLY A 104 40.03 -9.30 -7.43
C GLY A 104 38.82 -9.29 -8.39
N PRO A 105 39.06 -9.48 -9.69
CA PRO A 105 38.11 -9.21 -10.72
C PRO A 105 37.33 -10.45 -11.15
N LEU A 106 36.06 -10.29 -11.47
CA LEU A 106 35.35 -11.21 -12.37
C LEU A 106 34.86 -10.45 -13.60
N SER A 107 35.50 -10.77 -14.70
CA SER A 107 35.20 -10.39 -16.05
C SER A 107 33.86 -10.99 -16.50
N GLY A 108 32.98 -10.16 -16.97
CA GLY A 108 31.76 -10.52 -17.70
C GLY A 108 31.46 -9.43 -18.72
N SER A 109 31.98 -9.63 -19.93
CA SER A 109 31.82 -8.74 -21.07
C SER A 109 30.38 -8.79 -21.58
N HIS A 110 29.64 -7.68 -21.45
CA HIS A 110 28.54 -7.38 -22.36
C HIS A 110 28.90 -6.15 -23.16
N GLN A 111 29.15 -6.38 -24.42
CA GLN A 111 29.39 -5.37 -25.45
C GLN A 111 28.10 -4.56 -25.65
N SER A 112 28.11 -3.33 -25.19
CA SER A 112 27.18 -2.30 -25.66
C SER A 112 27.75 -1.75 -26.97
N THR A 113 27.17 -2.13 -28.08
CA THR A 113 27.46 -1.56 -29.39
C THR A 113 26.87 -0.14 -29.44
N THR A 114 27.70 0.84 -29.20
CA THR A 114 27.40 2.25 -29.48
C THR A 114 27.49 2.42 -30.99
N LEU A 115 26.36 2.44 -31.68
CA LEU A 115 26.27 2.93 -33.03
C LEU A 115 26.23 4.46 -32.97
N MET A 116 27.39 5.06 -33.18
CA MET A 116 27.54 6.46 -33.55
C MET A 116 26.98 6.62 -35.00
N GLY A 117 25.69 6.93 -35.08
CA GLY A 117 25.05 7.33 -36.34
C GLY A 117 25.31 8.81 -36.57
N THR A 118 26.03 9.11 -37.62
CA THR A 118 26.21 10.41 -38.27
C THR A 118 24.93 11.23 -38.26
N LEU A 119 25.04 12.46 -37.76
CA LEU A 119 24.04 13.53 -37.97
C LEU A 119 23.93 13.79 -39.49
N SER A 120 22.99 13.14 -40.13
CA SER A 120 22.47 13.55 -41.41
C SER A 120 21.47 14.68 -41.17
N GLN A 121 21.76 15.84 -41.69
CA GLN A 121 20.78 16.91 -41.92
C GLN A 121 19.68 16.34 -42.82
N GLY A 122 18.60 15.83 -42.21
CA GLY A 122 17.42 15.29 -42.87
C GLY A 122 16.24 16.20 -42.65
N ASP A 123 16.00 17.02 -43.64
CA ASP A 123 14.72 17.58 -44.08
C ASP A 123 13.71 18.05 -43.00
N ASP A 124 13.79 19.36 -42.80
CA ASP A 124 12.74 20.26 -42.29
C ASP A 124 11.45 20.27 -43.18
N GLN A 125 11.27 19.29 -44.08
CA GLN A 125 10.12 19.23 -44.99
C GLN A 125 8.97 18.34 -44.48
N THR A 126 9.17 17.52 -43.44
CA THR A 126 8.14 16.59 -42.94
C THR A 126 7.13 17.27 -42.00
N GLU A 127 7.56 18.25 -41.24
CA GLU A 127 6.66 19.02 -40.35
C GLU A 127 5.66 19.90 -41.10
N THR A 128 6.02 20.39 -42.31
CA THR A 128 5.17 21.28 -43.11
C THR A 128 3.99 20.58 -43.79
N ARG A 129 3.94 19.24 -43.79
CA ARG A 129 2.90 18.44 -44.44
C ARG A 129 1.78 17.91 -43.52
N LEU A 130 1.87 18.12 -42.21
CA LEU A 130 0.84 17.67 -41.26
C LEU A 130 -0.29 18.69 -41.18
N SER A 131 -1.55 18.23 -41.26
CA SER A 131 -2.70 19.10 -41.00
C SER A 131 -2.75 19.49 -39.53
N PRO A 132 -3.36 20.66 -39.17
CA PRO A 132 -3.50 21.06 -37.75
C PRO A 132 -4.18 20.00 -36.89
N ALA A 133 -5.19 19.32 -37.43
CA ALA A 133 -5.93 18.25 -36.72
C ALA A 133 -5.07 17.01 -36.48
N VAL A 134 -4.15 16.66 -37.41
CA VAL A 134 -3.20 15.56 -37.22
C VAL A 134 -2.13 15.92 -36.19
N ARG A 135 -1.61 17.14 -36.23
CA ARG A 135 -0.60 17.64 -35.29
C ARG A 135 -1.16 17.64 -33.84
N GLN A 136 -2.37 18.14 -33.68
CA GLN A 136 -3.03 18.14 -32.38
C GLN A 136 -3.26 16.72 -31.85
N ALA A 137 -3.69 15.77 -32.70
CA ALA A 137 -3.87 14.38 -32.29
C ALA A 137 -2.55 13.70 -31.92
N LEU A 138 -1.47 13.92 -32.66
CA LEU A 138 -0.15 13.39 -32.34
C LEU A 138 0.36 13.89 -30.98
N GLN A 139 0.19 15.19 -30.71
CA GLN A 139 0.52 15.78 -29.40
C GLN A 139 -0.33 15.20 -28.27
N GLN A 140 -1.66 15.10 -28.47
CA GLN A 140 -2.59 14.60 -27.47
C GLN A 140 -2.31 13.14 -27.07
N TYR A 141 -1.86 12.30 -28.01
CA TYR A 141 -1.62 10.87 -27.79
C TYR A 141 -0.15 10.48 -27.69
N GLY A 142 0.78 11.45 -27.72
CA GLY A 142 2.22 11.21 -27.58
C GLY A 142 2.81 10.33 -28.70
N LEU A 143 2.25 10.38 -29.92
CA LEU A 143 2.67 9.57 -31.04
C LEU A 143 3.73 10.29 -31.86
N ASP A 144 4.83 9.57 -32.18
CA ASP A 144 5.90 10.07 -33.05
C ASP A 144 5.56 9.79 -34.53
N THR A 145 5.76 10.80 -35.39
CA THR A 145 5.58 10.70 -36.85
C THR A 145 6.46 9.65 -37.48
N LEU A 146 7.63 9.34 -36.91
CA LEU A 146 8.57 8.32 -37.40
C LEU A 146 7.98 6.90 -37.38
N ASN A 147 6.99 6.65 -36.56
CA ASN A 147 6.34 5.34 -36.41
C ASN A 147 5.02 5.21 -37.17
N LEU A 148 4.66 6.23 -37.97
CA LEU A 148 3.41 6.29 -38.72
C LEU A 148 3.63 6.20 -40.20
N THR A 149 2.92 5.29 -40.86
CA THR A 149 2.89 5.22 -42.33
C THR A 149 1.69 6.02 -42.85
N GLY A 150 1.94 7.14 -43.55
CA GLY A 150 0.88 7.95 -44.12
C GLY A 150 0.24 7.29 -45.34
N THR A 151 -1.09 7.18 -45.36
CA THR A 151 -1.88 6.62 -46.47
C THR A 151 -2.49 7.68 -47.36
N GLY A 152 -2.33 8.97 -47.05
CA GLY A 152 -2.82 10.08 -47.87
C GLY A 152 -2.01 10.32 -49.12
N ARG A 153 -2.48 11.28 -49.96
CA ARG A 153 -1.83 11.64 -51.21
C ARG A 153 -0.37 12.07 -50.95
N ASP A 154 0.55 11.50 -51.70
CA ASP A 154 2.01 11.73 -51.61
C ASP A 154 2.62 11.29 -50.26
N GLY A 155 2.05 10.23 -49.60
CA GLY A 155 2.54 9.70 -48.34
C GLY A 155 2.20 10.58 -47.11
N ARG A 156 1.24 11.49 -47.22
CA ARG A 156 0.82 12.35 -46.14
C ARG A 156 0.10 11.55 -45.03
N ILE A 157 0.47 11.81 -43.77
CA ILE A 157 -0.23 11.25 -42.61
C ILE A 157 -1.62 11.91 -42.51
N THR A 158 -2.66 11.08 -42.50
CA THR A 158 -4.05 11.48 -42.36
C THR A 158 -4.53 11.30 -40.92
N ARG A 159 -5.68 11.86 -40.57
CA ARG A 159 -6.30 11.62 -39.26
C ARG A 159 -6.62 10.14 -39.06
N GLU A 160 -7.05 9.45 -40.10
CA GLU A 160 -7.35 8.01 -40.07
C GLU A 160 -6.11 7.15 -39.79
N ASP A 161 -4.92 7.58 -40.22
CA ASP A 161 -3.67 6.87 -39.90
C ASP A 161 -3.32 7.00 -38.43
N VAL A 162 -3.53 8.17 -37.84
CA VAL A 162 -3.36 8.40 -36.41
C VAL A 162 -4.38 7.58 -35.64
N ASP A 163 -5.65 7.60 -36.01
CA ASP A 163 -6.70 6.84 -35.33
C ASP A 163 -6.44 5.33 -35.47
N ARG A 164 -5.90 4.84 -36.61
CA ARG A 164 -5.48 3.45 -36.79
C ARG A 164 -4.28 3.09 -35.89
N ALA A 165 -3.32 3.98 -35.76
CA ALA A 165 -2.18 3.77 -34.86
C ALA A 165 -2.63 3.73 -33.39
N ILE A 166 -3.53 4.62 -32.98
CA ILE A 166 -4.17 4.61 -31.66
C ILE A 166 -4.90 3.28 -31.44
N ALA A 167 -5.70 2.81 -32.40
CA ALA A 167 -6.40 1.53 -32.32
C ALA A 167 -5.41 0.34 -32.29
N GLY A 168 -4.27 0.43 -33.00
CA GLY A 168 -3.21 -0.58 -33.00
C GLY A 168 -2.37 -0.60 -31.72
N THR A 169 -2.23 0.56 -31.04
CA THR A 169 -1.56 0.66 -29.74
C THR A 169 -2.48 0.19 -28.60
N SER A 170 -3.79 0.17 -28.83
CA SER A 170 -4.81 -0.35 -27.88
C SER A 170 -4.87 -1.87 -27.80
N SER A 171 -3.83 -2.60 -28.19
CA SER A 171 -3.73 -4.06 -27.97
C SER A 171 -3.19 -4.43 -26.59
N THR A 172 -2.90 -3.48 -25.71
CA THR A 172 -2.80 -3.74 -24.28
C THR A 172 -4.22 -3.96 -23.74
N ASN A 173 -4.49 -5.15 -23.22
CA ASN A 173 -5.69 -5.44 -22.43
C ASN A 173 -5.62 -4.60 -21.14
N GLU A 174 -5.79 -3.29 -21.24
CA GLU A 174 -5.93 -2.43 -20.07
C GLU A 174 -7.29 -2.72 -19.42
N LEU A 175 -7.23 -3.38 -18.27
CA LEU A 175 -8.37 -3.52 -17.39
C LEU A 175 -8.42 -2.27 -16.50
N PRO A 176 -9.33 -1.32 -16.77
CA PRO A 176 -9.42 -0.10 -15.96
C PRO A 176 -9.73 -0.49 -14.51
N ALA A 177 -8.91 0.01 -13.58
CA ALA A 177 -9.16 -0.17 -12.16
C ALA A 177 -10.46 0.56 -11.77
N ASP A 178 -11.38 -0.17 -11.11
CA ASP A 178 -12.54 0.44 -10.50
C ASP A 178 -12.13 1.32 -9.28
N ARG A 179 -13.06 2.10 -8.75
CA ARG A 179 -12.81 2.98 -7.60
C ARG A 179 -12.26 2.21 -6.40
N MET A 180 -12.81 1.04 -6.11
CA MET A 180 -12.38 0.20 -4.99
C MET A 180 -10.92 -0.25 -5.17
N ARG A 181 -10.55 -0.67 -6.38
CA ARG A 181 -9.18 -1.11 -6.72
C ARG A 181 -8.17 0.03 -6.56
N ARG A 182 -8.54 1.25 -6.98
CA ARG A 182 -7.68 2.44 -6.80
C ARG A 182 -7.45 2.74 -5.33
N THR A 183 -8.50 2.80 -4.51
CA THR A 183 -8.38 3.02 -3.06
C THR A 183 -7.51 1.95 -2.38
N ILE A 184 -7.65 0.67 -2.78
CA ILE A 184 -6.79 -0.41 -2.27
C ILE A 184 -5.32 -0.14 -2.66
N ALA A 185 -5.06 0.22 -3.93
CA ALA A 185 -3.70 0.49 -4.41
C ALA A 185 -3.05 1.65 -3.63
N GLU A 186 -3.76 2.75 -3.45
CA GLU A 186 -3.30 3.91 -2.67
C GLU A 186 -2.97 3.54 -1.23
N ASN A 187 -3.86 2.81 -0.55
CA ASN A 187 -3.62 2.34 0.82
C ASN A 187 -2.42 1.38 0.91
N MET A 188 -2.22 0.50 -0.08
CA MET A 188 -1.06 -0.41 -0.11
C MET A 188 0.25 0.36 -0.31
N VAL A 189 0.29 1.31 -1.25
CA VAL A 189 1.46 2.16 -1.49
C VAL A 189 1.78 2.97 -0.25
N ARG A 190 0.79 3.62 0.37
CA ARG A 190 0.96 4.37 1.61
C ARG A 190 1.53 3.50 2.72
N ALA A 191 0.96 2.32 2.97
CA ALA A 191 1.43 1.41 4.00
C ALA A 191 2.91 1.03 3.81
N VAL A 192 3.35 0.75 2.58
CA VAL A 192 4.74 0.37 2.31
C VAL A 192 5.68 1.57 2.41
N THR A 193 5.25 2.77 1.99
CA THR A 193 6.08 3.98 1.99
C THR A 193 6.24 4.55 3.40
N GLU A 194 5.18 4.56 4.20
CA GLU A 194 5.20 5.21 5.51
C GLU A 194 5.69 4.30 6.65
N THR A 195 5.67 2.96 6.44
CA THR A 195 5.91 2.00 7.50
C THR A 195 7.13 1.13 7.22
N PRO A 196 8.17 1.16 8.06
CA PRO A 196 9.31 0.24 7.96
C PRO A 196 8.88 -1.18 8.38
N HIS A 197 8.60 -2.03 7.38
CA HIS A 197 8.18 -3.40 7.60
C HIS A 197 9.36 -4.31 7.95
N VAL A 198 9.23 -5.07 9.02
CA VAL A 198 10.13 -6.19 9.37
C VAL A 198 9.29 -7.43 9.62
N THR A 199 9.77 -8.59 9.21
CA THR A 199 9.04 -9.86 9.35
C THR A 199 9.89 -10.91 10.04
N ALA A 200 9.34 -11.50 11.10
CA ALA A 200 9.85 -12.72 11.71
C ALA A 200 9.05 -13.94 11.25
N VAL A 201 9.73 -15.08 11.09
CA VAL A 201 9.14 -16.34 10.63
C VAL A 201 9.42 -17.43 11.66
N PHE A 202 8.36 -18.12 12.07
CA PHE A 202 8.42 -19.25 12.99
C PHE A 202 7.74 -20.47 12.38
N GLU A 203 8.02 -21.65 12.91
CA GLU A 203 7.24 -22.87 12.64
C GLU A 203 6.33 -23.18 13.83
N ALA A 204 5.13 -23.66 13.55
CA ALA A 204 4.17 -24.08 14.57
C ALA A 204 3.69 -25.51 14.32
N ASP A 205 3.71 -26.34 15.37
CA ASP A 205 3.12 -27.68 15.38
C ASP A 205 1.64 -27.59 15.81
N PHE A 206 0.77 -27.98 14.91
CA PHE A 206 -0.69 -27.96 15.13
C PHE A 206 -1.24 -29.29 15.68
N SER A 207 -0.39 -30.21 16.19
CA SER A 207 -0.84 -31.52 16.66
C SER A 207 -1.87 -31.43 17.78
N ALA A 208 -1.62 -30.61 18.80
CA ALA A 208 -2.53 -30.42 19.93
C ALA A 208 -3.87 -29.78 19.47
N VAL A 209 -3.80 -28.75 18.64
CA VAL A 209 -4.99 -28.13 18.05
C VAL A 209 -5.78 -29.14 17.20
N THR A 210 -5.10 -29.96 16.39
CA THR A 210 -5.75 -30.98 15.54
C THR A 210 -6.48 -32.00 16.38
N SER A 211 -5.86 -32.46 17.46
CA SER A 211 -6.47 -33.42 18.39
C SER A 211 -7.69 -32.83 19.09
N HIS A 212 -7.56 -31.59 19.63
CA HIS A 212 -8.70 -30.90 20.25
C HIS A 212 -9.84 -30.70 19.25
N LYS A 213 -9.53 -30.21 18.04
CA LYS A 213 -10.51 -30.01 16.96
C LYS A 213 -11.28 -31.30 16.61
N ALA A 214 -10.60 -32.43 16.55
CA ALA A 214 -11.25 -33.74 16.30
C ALA A 214 -12.21 -34.10 17.46
N ALA A 215 -11.75 -33.98 18.71
CA ALA A 215 -12.60 -34.27 19.88
C ALA A 215 -13.82 -33.32 19.99
N MET A 216 -13.69 -32.06 19.59
CA MET A 216 -14.82 -31.12 19.52
C MET A 216 -15.81 -31.52 18.44
N ALA A 217 -15.32 -31.98 17.27
CA ALA A 217 -16.16 -32.46 16.18
C ALA A 217 -16.98 -33.69 16.62
N ASP A 218 -16.39 -34.61 17.40
CA ASP A 218 -17.08 -35.78 17.96
C ASP A 218 -18.23 -35.39 18.92
N ARG A 219 -18.11 -34.18 19.55
CA ARG A 219 -19.17 -33.59 20.37
C ARG A 219 -20.15 -32.73 19.57
N GLY A 220 -20.06 -32.73 18.23
CA GLY A 220 -20.94 -31.96 17.35
C GLY A 220 -20.54 -30.50 17.14
N VAL A 221 -19.43 -30.03 17.71
CA VAL A 221 -18.93 -28.65 17.57
C VAL A 221 -17.91 -28.57 16.45
N LYS A 222 -18.23 -27.83 15.37
CA LYS A 222 -17.35 -27.66 14.22
C LYS A 222 -16.56 -26.35 14.35
N LEU A 223 -15.26 -26.47 14.58
CA LEU A 223 -14.35 -25.32 14.66
C LEU A 223 -13.37 -25.30 13.48
N SER A 224 -13.10 -24.12 12.95
CA SER A 224 -12.05 -23.93 11.93
C SER A 224 -10.69 -23.76 12.61
N TYR A 225 -9.58 -24.09 11.95
CA TYR A 225 -8.24 -23.76 12.45
C TYR A 225 -8.08 -22.25 12.71
N THR A 226 -8.76 -21.42 11.93
CA THR A 226 -8.74 -19.96 12.09
C THR A 226 -9.28 -19.53 13.45
N ALA A 227 -10.29 -20.21 14.02
CA ALA A 227 -10.80 -19.92 15.36
C ALA A 227 -9.70 -20.10 16.44
N TYR A 228 -8.94 -21.20 16.34
CA TYR A 228 -7.79 -21.44 17.25
C TYR A 228 -6.71 -20.38 17.09
N ILE A 229 -6.40 -19.99 15.84
CA ILE A 229 -5.41 -18.96 15.54
C ILE A 229 -5.83 -17.62 16.12
N VAL A 230 -7.10 -17.21 15.95
CA VAL A 230 -7.66 -15.99 16.55
C VAL A 230 -7.53 -16.02 18.08
N LYS A 231 -7.95 -17.13 18.72
CA LYS A 231 -7.87 -17.26 20.19
C LYS A 231 -6.43 -17.27 20.69
N ALA A 232 -5.53 -17.96 20.01
CA ALA A 232 -4.10 -17.97 20.34
C ALA A 232 -3.48 -16.57 20.20
N SER A 233 -3.81 -15.86 19.10
CA SER A 233 -3.34 -14.49 18.88
C SER A 233 -3.80 -13.55 20.00
N ALA A 234 -5.08 -13.60 20.36
CA ALA A 234 -5.62 -12.76 21.44
C ALA A 234 -4.93 -13.05 22.79
N LYS A 235 -4.66 -14.31 23.11
CA LYS A 235 -3.93 -14.70 24.32
C LYS A 235 -2.45 -14.28 24.28
N ALA A 236 -1.82 -14.29 23.13
CA ALA A 236 -0.42 -13.91 22.98
C ALA A 236 -0.17 -12.40 23.14
N MET A 237 -1.22 -11.56 23.03
CA MET A 237 -1.09 -10.09 23.21
C MET A 237 -0.54 -9.70 24.59
N ALA A 238 -0.71 -10.53 25.61
CA ALA A 238 -0.14 -10.29 26.94
C ALA A 238 1.39 -10.29 26.97
N ALA A 239 2.06 -10.99 26.03
CA ALA A 239 3.52 -11.04 25.93
C ALA A 239 4.12 -9.76 25.30
N ALA A 240 3.38 -9.10 24.42
CA ALA A 240 3.79 -7.85 23.80
C ALA A 240 2.53 -7.02 23.42
N PRO A 241 1.98 -6.24 24.34
CA PRO A 241 0.73 -5.49 24.11
C PRO A 241 0.81 -4.49 22.94
N GLN A 242 2.01 -4.01 22.61
CA GLN A 242 2.24 -3.07 21.51
C GLN A 242 1.88 -3.65 20.14
N ILE A 243 1.89 -4.98 20.00
CA ILE A 243 1.43 -5.68 18.78
C ILE A 243 -0.05 -5.35 18.48
N ASN A 244 -0.86 -5.08 19.51
CA ASN A 244 -2.25 -4.65 19.40
C ASN A 244 -2.35 -3.11 19.34
N GLY A 245 -1.49 -2.45 18.61
CA GLY A 245 -1.39 -1.00 18.59
C GLY A 245 -1.18 -0.42 17.19
N ARG A 246 -0.74 0.84 17.18
CA ARG A 246 -0.38 1.59 15.98
C ARG A 246 0.55 2.74 16.31
N TRP A 247 1.22 3.25 15.28
CA TRP A 247 1.95 4.51 15.35
C TRP A 247 1.00 5.68 15.05
N GLU A 248 0.90 6.64 15.96
CA GLU A 248 0.05 7.82 15.79
C GLU A 248 0.65 9.03 16.52
N LYS A 249 0.65 10.20 15.89
CA LYS A 249 1.11 11.48 16.48
C LYS A 249 2.50 11.41 17.11
N GLY A 250 3.41 10.65 16.52
CA GLY A 250 4.78 10.49 16.99
C GLY A 250 4.95 9.57 18.20
N GLY A 251 3.96 8.71 18.50
CA GLY A 251 4.01 7.76 19.61
C GLY A 251 3.28 6.44 19.32
N VAL A 252 3.44 5.49 20.21
CA VAL A 252 2.77 4.18 20.17
C VAL A 252 1.46 4.27 20.93
N ILE A 253 0.35 3.95 20.27
CA ILE A 253 -0.97 3.81 20.88
C ILE A 253 -1.35 2.34 20.90
N VAL A 254 -1.56 1.78 22.08
CA VAL A 254 -2.06 0.42 22.28
C VAL A 254 -3.58 0.46 22.36
N SER A 255 -4.26 -0.37 21.58
CA SER A 255 -5.71 -0.46 21.58
C SER A 255 -6.23 -1.04 22.90
N PRO A 256 -7.32 -0.50 23.49
CA PRO A 256 -7.88 -0.98 24.76
C PRO A 256 -8.54 -2.35 24.62
N THR A 257 -9.02 -2.70 23.44
CA THR A 257 -9.63 -3.98 23.08
C THR A 257 -8.80 -4.72 22.04
N ILE A 258 -8.94 -6.03 21.97
CA ILE A 258 -8.25 -6.86 20.96
C ILE A 258 -9.25 -7.15 19.86
N ASP A 259 -9.27 -6.29 18.83
CA ASP A 259 -10.18 -6.36 17.69
C ASP A 259 -9.46 -6.98 16.49
N ILE A 260 -9.73 -8.26 16.21
CA ILE A 260 -8.97 -9.04 15.24
C ILE A 260 -9.68 -9.09 13.89
N GLY A 261 -9.07 -8.48 12.87
CA GLY A 261 -9.45 -8.62 11.49
C GLY A 261 -8.99 -9.97 10.91
N VAL A 262 -9.85 -10.64 10.15
CA VAL A 262 -9.52 -11.91 9.50
C VAL A 262 -9.71 -11.78 7.99
N GLY A 263 -8.62 -11.88 7.24
CA GLY A 263 -8.64 -11.82 5.78
C GLY A 263 -9.55 -12.91 5.19
N THR A 264 -10.60 -12.50 4.49
CA THR A 264 -11.60 -13.38 3.87
C THR A 264 -11.61 -13.15 2.36
N ALA A 265 -11.22 -14.16 1.58
CA ALA A 265 -11.23 -14.11 0.13
C ALA A 265 -12.66 -14.24 -0.41
N LEU A 266 -13.01 -13.37 -1.37
CA LEU A 266 -14.30 -13.36 -2.08
C LEU A 266 -14.18 -13.82 -3.55
N GLY A 267 -13.14 -14.61 -3.86
CA GLY A 267 -12.82 -15.01 -5.22
C GLY A 267 -12.39 -13.80 -6.08
N GLU A 268 -12.97 -13.67 -7.26
CA GLU A 268 -12.66 -12.58 -8.20
C GLU A 268 -13.04 -11.18 -7.66
N LYS A 269 -13.94 -11.12 -6.67
CA LYS A 269 -14.34 -9.85 -6.01
C LYS A 269 -13.27 -9.29 -5.05
N GLY A 270 -12.16 -10.02 -4.84
CA GLY A 270 -11.04 -9.56 -4.02
C GLY A 270 -11.06 -10.09 -2.58
N LEU A 271 -10.60 -9.28 -1.64
CA LEU A 271 -10.42 -9.61 -0.22
C LEU A 271 -11.13 -8.57 0.64
N VAL A 272 -11.81 -9.04 1.68
CA VAL A 272 -12.32 -8.19 2.78
C VAL A 272 -11.74 -8.66 4.11
N VAL A 273 -11.73 -7.78 5.10
CA VAL A 273 -11.16 -8.07 6.43
C VAL A 273 -12.23 -7.80 7.50
N PRO A 274 -13.20 -8.71 7.69
CA PRO A 274 -14.14 -8.59 8.78
C PRO A 274 -13.45 -8.69 10.13
N VAL A 275 -13.97 -7.96 11.15
CA VAL A 275 -13.35 -7.78 12.45
C VAL A 275 -14.14 -8.47 13.55
N ILE A 276 -13.50 -9.38 14.27
CA ILE A 276 -14.01 -9.97 15.51
C ILE A 276 -13.67 -9.01 16.64
N ARG A 277 -14.71 -8.39 17.22
CA ARG A 277 -14.57 -7.44 18.33
C ARG A 277 -14.24 -8.14 19.62
N ASP A 278 -13.35 -7.50 20.40
CA ASP A 278 -12.96 -7.94 21.73
C ASP A 278 -12.66 -9.44 21.82
N ALA A 279 -11.89 -9.96 20.85
CA ALA A 279 -11.54 -11.37 20.75
C ALA A 279 -10.85 -11.93 22.01
N GLY A 280 -10.30 -11.04 22.85
CA GLY A 280 -9.69 -11.39 24.14
C GLY A 280 -10.70 -11.99 25.12
N SER A 281 -11.90 -11.40 25.22
CA SER A 281 -12.96 -11.82 26.14
C SER A 281 -13.73 -13.06 25.66
N LEU A 282 -13.76 -13.33 24.35
CA LEU A 282 -14.54 -14.40 23.77
C LEU A 282 -13.95 -15.78 24.03
N SER A 283 -14.80 -16.78 24.26
CA SER A 283 -14.45 -18.20 24.24
C SER A 283 -14.09 -18.68 22.82
N LEU A 284 -13.51 -19.86 22.70
CA LEU A 284 -13.20 -20.45 21.40
C LEU A 284 -14.45 -20.68 20.54
N ASP A 285 -15.55 -21.12 21.16
CA ASP A 285 -16.81 -21.39 20.48
C ASP A 285 -17.46 -20.11 19.97
N GLU A 286 -17.46 -19.04 20.78
CA GLU A 286 -17.95 -17.72 20.38
C GLU A 286 -17.14 -17.14 19.22
N ILE A 287 -15.80 -17.29 19.24
CA ILE A 287 -14.94 -16.92 18.10
C ILE A 287 -15.32 -17.71 16.85
N GLY A 288 -15.54 -19.04 16.99
CA GLY A 288 -15.97 -19.89 15.87
C GLY A 288 -17.27 -19.41 15.24
N GLN A 289 -18.29 -19.17 16.07
CA GLN A 289 -19.59 -18.65 15.64
C GLN A 289 -19.47 -17.28 14.93
N LYS A 290 -18.69 -16.36 15.51
CA LYS A 290 -18.46 -15.04 14.90
C LYS A 290 -17.74 -15.14 13.56
N LEU A 291 -16.75 -16.01 13.43
CA LEU A 291 -16.06 -16.26 12.15
C LEU A 291 -17.02 -16.77 11.08
N ASP A 292 -17.88 -17.72 11.43
CA ASP A 292 -18.84 -18.31 10.49
C ASP A 292 -19.89 -17.25 10.07
N GLU A 293 -20.43 -16.47 11.03
CA GLU A 293 -21.36 -15.38 10.77
C GLU A 293 -20.75 -14.34 9.81
N LEU A 294 -19.56 -13.80 10.16
CA LEU A 294 -18.89 -12.75 9.38
C LEU A 294 -18.46 -13.26 8.00
N THR A 295 -18.01 -14.51 7.91
CA THR A 295 -17.64 -15.11 6.62
C THR A 295 -18.86 -15.29 5.70
N ALA A 296 -20.01 -15.70 6.25
CA ALA A 296 -21.27 -15.83 5.49
C ALA A 296 -21.70 -14.44 4.99
N LYS A 297 -21.77 -13.43 5.86
CA LYS A 297 -22.09 -12.05 5.47
C LYS A 297 -21.13 -11.50 4.40
N ALA A 298 -19.83 -11.80 4.52
CA ALA A 298 -18.82 -11.39 3.56
C ALA A 298 -19.11 -11.94 2.16
N ARG A 299 -19.40 -13.24 2.05
CA ARG A 299 -19.69 -13.91 0.78
C ARG A 299 -20.98 -13.42 0.14
N GLU A 300 -21.96 -13.03 0.95
CA GLU A 300 -23.25 -12.50 0.52
C GLU A 300 -23.21 -10.98 0.25
N GLY A 301 -22.08 -10.30 0.52
CA GLY A 301 -21.94 -8.86 0.35
C GLY A 301 -22.78 -8.05 1.35
N ARG A 302 -23.05 -8.61 2.53
CA ARG A 302 -23.93 -8.02 3.57
C ARG A 302 -23.16 -7.54 4.81
N LEU A 303 -21.83 -7.38 4.72
CA LEU A 303 -21.05 -6.80 5.80
C LEU A 303 -21.35 -5.31 5.96
N ASP A 304 -21.61 -4.90 7.19
CA ASP A 304 -21.73 -3.50 7.55
C ASP A 304 -20.35 -2.82 7.65
N ARG A 305 -20.31 -1.49 7.48
CA ARG A 305 -19.07 -0.71 7.62
C ARG A 305 -18.38 -0.92 8.98
N SER A 306 -19.15 -1.03 10.04
CA SER A 306 -18.66 -1.30 11.39
C SER A 306 -17.99 -2.68 11.52
N GLU A 307 -18.37 -3.65 10.70
CA GLU A 307 -17.82 -5.01 10.72
C GLU A 307 -16.49 -5.14 9.95
N VAL A 308 -16.12 -4.15 9.12
CA VAL A 308 -14.88 -4.12 8.33
C VAL A 308 -13.92 -2.99 8.72
N SER A 309 -14.22 -2.23 9.76
CA SER A 309 -13.40 -1.09 10.20
C SER A 309 -12.98 -1.22 11.65
N GLY A 310 -11.94 -0.50 12.08
CA GLY A 310 -11.54 -0.39 13.48
C GLY A 310 -10.89 -1.65 14.08
N GLY A 311 -10.37 -2.57 13.25
CA GLY A 311 -9.53 -3.67 13.73
C GLY A 311 -8.20 -3.15 14.26
N SER A 312 -7.67 -3.76 15.33
CA SER A 312 -6.38 -3.40 15.94
C SER A 312 -5.24 -4.34 15.55
N PHE A 313 -5.58 -5.53 15.02
CA PHE A 313 -4.66 -6.56 14.57
C PHE A 313 -5.29 -7.33 13.42
N THR A 314 -4.50 -7.83 12.46
CA THR A 314 -5.03 -8.58 11.32
C THR A 314 -4.36 -9.95 11.18
N ILE A 315 -5.15 -10.95 10.79
CA ILE A 315 -4.70 -12.30 10.44
C ILE A 315 -4.95 -12.54 8.95
N SER A 316 -3.89 -12.87 8.22
CA SER A 316 -3.92 -13.32 6.83
C SER A 316 -3.66 -14.83 6.77
N ASN A 317 -4.72 -15.63 6.63
CA ASN A 317 -4.59 -17.08 6.47
C ASN A 317 -4.52 -17.46 4.99
N HIS A 318 -3.35 -17.22 4.37
CA HIS A 318 -3.09 -17.52 2.96
C HIS A 318 -2.83 -19.02 2.70
N GLY A 319 -2.58 -19.79 3.76
CA GLY A 319 -2.35 -21.22 3.67
C GLY A 319 -3.55 -22.03 3.15
N VAL A 320 -4.77 -21.50 3.35
CA VAL A 320 -6.02 -22.11 2.79
C VAL A 320 -6.03 -22.10 1.26
N SER A 321 -5.32 -21.17 0.63
CA SER A 321 -5.15 -21.10 -0.82
C SER A 321 -3.90 -21.84 -1.32
N GLY A 322 -3.19 -22.56 -0.42
CA GLY A 322 -2.02 -23.37 -0.76
C GLY A 322 -0.67 -22.68 -0.63
N SER A 323 -0.62 -21.39 -0.31
CA SER A 323 0.63 -20.66 -0.10
C SER A 323 1.38 -21.18 1.13
N LEU A 324 2.65 -21.55 0.94
CA LEU A 324 3.49 -22.09 2.01
C LEU A 324 3.94 -21.02 2.99
N LEU A 325 4.30 -19.86 2.47
CA LEU A 325 4.85 -18.73 3.20
C LEU A 325 4.54 -17.45 2.45
N ALA A 326 4.18 -16.40 3.13
CA ALA A 326 4.12 -15.02 2.63
C ALA A 326 4.83 -14.10 3.62
N ALA A 327 5.87 -13.40 3.16
CA ALA A 327 6.68 -12.48 3.97
C ALA A 327 7.44 -11.51 3.05
N PRO A 328 7.36 -10.18 3.28
CA PRO A 328 6.45 -9.53 4.22
C PRO A 328 5.00 -9.53 3.73
N ILE A 329 4.05 -9.38 4.66
CA ILE A 329 2.65 -9.06 4.35
C ILE A 329 2.46 -7.57 4.63
N ILE A 330 1.82 -6.85 3.71
CA ILE A 330 1.57 -5.42 3.88
C ILE A 330 0.65 -5.18 5.07
N LEU A 331 1.02 -4.26 5.96
CA LEU A 331 0.24 -3.92 7.14
C LEU A 331 -1.09 -3.29 6.76
N HIS A 332 -2.13 -3.64 7.50
CA HIS A 332 -3.50 -3.20 7.24
C HIS A 332 -3.85 -1.96 8.06
N ASN A 333 -4.27 -0.88 7.39
CA ASN A 333 -4.82 0.34 8.01
C ASN A 333 -3.99 0.90 9.19
N GLY A 334 -2.66 0.95 9.03
CA GLY A 334 -1.77 1.53 10.05
C GLY A 334 -1.65 0.72 11.34
N GLN A 335 -2.07 -0.55 11.35
CA GLN A 335 -1.88 -1.46 12.49
C GLN A 335 -0.40 -1.75 12.71
N ALA A 336 -0.02 -2.01 13.97
CA ALA A 336 1.36 -2.33 14.34
C ALA A 336 1.84 -3.67 13.78
N ALA A 337 0.93 -4.62 13.52
CA ALA A 337 1.32 -5.95 13.07
C ALA A 337 0.22 -6.68 12.29
N ILE A 338 0.65 -7.63 11.46
CA ILE A 338 -0.19 -8.59 10.74
C ILE A 338 0.42 -9.99 10.85
N LEU A 339 -0.40 -10.97 11.23
CA LEU A 339 -0.03 -12.37 11.31
C LEU A 339 -0.34 -13.08 9.99
N GLY A 340 0.65 -13.73 9.41
CA GLY A 340 0.50 -14.61 8.27
C GLY A 340 0.51 -16.07 8.70
N ILE A 341 -0.43 -16.86 8.18
CA ILE A 341 -0.47 -18.31 8.39
C ILE A 341 -0.31 -19.01 7.04
N GLY A 342 0.76 -19.78 6.93
CA GLY A 342 1.04 -20.59 5.77
C GLY A 342 0.25 -21.90 5.73
N LYS A 343 0.46 -22.67 4.66
CA LYS A 343 -0.22 -23.96 4.44
C LYS A 343 0.10 -24.94 5.57
N LEU A 344 -0.96 -25.43 6.23
CA LEU A 344 -0.88 -26.54 7.17
C LEU A 344 -0.68 -27.85 6.39
N GLN A 345 0.43 -28.51 6.64
CA GLN A 345 0.78 -29.77 5.96
C GLN A 345 1.58 -30.70 6.89
N LYS A 346 1.48 -32.01 6.65
CA LYS A 346 2.30 -32.99 7.36
C LYS A 346 3.76 -32.84 6.92
N ARG A 347 4.67 -32.70 7.89
CA ARG A 347 6.11 -32.65 7.67
C ARG A 347 6.81 -33.64 8.57
N VAL A 348 7.96 -34.10 8.12
CA VAL A 348 8.92 -34.86 8.94
C VAL A 348 9.71 -33.87 9.76
N VAL A 349 9.69 -34.02 11.07
CA VAL A 349 10.45 -33.18 12.02
C VAL A 349 11.14 -34.05 13.05
N VAL A 350 12.22 -33.53 13.63
CA VAL A 350 12.87 -34.17 14.77
C VAL A 350 12.25 -33.63 16.06
N ARG A 351 11.91 -34.53 16.97
CA ARG A 351 11.43 -34.21 18.31
C ARG A 351 12.13 -35.11 19.35
N GLN A 352 12.37 -34.58 20.52
CA GLN A 352 12.84 -35.39 21.63
C GLN A 352 11.68 -36.19 22.24
N VAL A 353 11.82 -37.52 22.23
CA VAL A 353 10.86 -38.45 22.84
C VAL A 353 11.64 -39.35 23.79
N GLY A 354 11.33 -39.27 25.11
CA GLY A 354 12.07 -40.02 26.11
C GLY A 354 13.54 -39.63 26.27
N GLY A 355 13.93 -38.43 25.81
CA GLY A 355 15.32 -37.93 25.85
C GLY A 355 16.15 -38.25 24.58
N GLU A 356 15.56 -38.94 23.60
CA GLU A 356 16.22 -39.27 22.31
C GLU A 356 15.60 -38.49 21.14
N ASP A 357 16.42 -38.09 20.18
CA ASP A 357 15.99 -37.46 18.95
C ASP A 357 15.27 -38.51 18.08
N THR A 358 14.00 -38.24 17.83
CA THR A 358 13.10 -39.12 17.06
C THR A 358 12.51 -38.40 15.86
N VAL A 359 12.52 -39.05 14.71
CA VAL A 359 11.86 -38.57 13.51
C VAL A 359 10.36 -38.83 13.60
N VAL A 360 9.57 -37.77 13.58
CA VAL A 360 8.12 -37.86 13.70
C VAL A 360 7.41 -37.08 12.58
N ILE A 361 6.18 -37.45 12.24
CA ILE A 361 5.34 -36.71 11.30
C ILE A 361 4.39 -35.80 12.09
N ARG A 362 4.43 -34.48 11.81
CA ARG A 362 3.60 -33.48 12.48
C ARG A 362 2.88 -32.58 11.47
N PRO A 363 1.65 -32.12 11.80
CA PRO A 363 0.97 -31.06 11.03
C PRO A 363 1.63 -29.71 11.35
N MET A 364 2.47 -29.22 10.46
CA MET A 364 3.27 -28.01 10.61
C MET A 364 2.77 -26.90 9.70
N ALA A 365 2.86 -25.66 10.16
CA ALA A 365 2.68 -24.48 9.33
C ALA A 365 3.77 -23.45 9.63
N TYR A 366 4.17 -22.66 8.64
CA TYR A 366 4.90 -21.43 8.89
C TYR A 366 3.94 -20.36 9.38
N VAL A 367 4.39 -19.61 10.38
CA VAL A 367 3.70 -18.43 10.91
C VAL A 367 4.64 -17.24 10.78
N THR A 368 4.12 -16.14 10.26
CA THR A 368 4.89 -14.92 10.02
C THR A 368 4.24 -13.76 10.76
N LEU A 369 5.03 -12.91 11.38
CA LEU A 369 4.55 -11.65 11.94
C LEU A 369 5.31 -10.53 11.27
N THR A 370 4.61 -9.76 10.43
CA THR A 370 5.11 -8.51 9.87
C THR A 370 4.70 -7.38 10.79
N ILE A 371 5.63 -6.51 11.12
CA ILE A 371 5.46 -5.43 12.10
C ILE A 371 5.83 -4.07 11.51
N ASP A 372 5.25 -3.02 12.11
CA ASP A 372 5.75 -1.65 12.03
C ASP A 372 6.92 -1.48 13.01
N HIS A 373 8.14 -1.38 12.49
CA HIS A 373 9.34 -1.31 13.33
C HIS A 373 9.44 0.02 14.12
N ARG A 374 8.55 0.98 13.89
CA ARG A 374 8.41 2.17 14.74
C ARG A 374 7.65 1.86 16.04
N VAL A 375 6.79 0.82 16.03
CA VAL A 375 5.93 0.43 17.15
C VAL A 375 6.54 -0.69 17.96
N VAL A 376 7.09 -1.70 17.30
CA VAL A 376 7.64 -2.92 17.90
C VAL A 376 9.01 -3.24 17.34
N ASP A 377 9.86 -3.83 18.15
CA ASP A 377 11.18 -4.34 17.76
C ASP A 377 11.23 -5.88 17.71
N ALA A 378 12.41 -6.41 17.45
CA ALA A 378 12.64 -7.85 17.35
C ALA A 378 12.36 -8.58 18.68
N HIS A 379 12.61 -7.95 19.84
CA HIS A 379 12.38 -8.58 21.15
C HIS A 379 10.89 -8.83 21.38
N GLN A 380 10.06 -7.81 21.20
CA GLN A 380 8.62 -7.91 21.35
C GLN A 380 7.99 -8.83 20.30
N THR A 381 8.45 -8.73 19.05
CA THR A 381 8.03 -9.61 17.95
C THR A 381 8.26 -11.08 18.26
N ASN A 382 9.48 -11.43 18.69
CA ASN A 382 9.83 -12.79 19.02
C ASN A 382 9.14 -13.28 20.29
N ALA A 383 8.98 -12.43 21.31
CA ALA A 383 8.26 -12.77 22.54
C ALA A 383 6.79 -13.14 22.23
N TRP A 384 6.13 -12.34 21.37
CA TRP A 384 4.77 -12.60 20.95
C TRP A 384 4.65 -13.89 20.13
N LEU A 385 5.53 -14.07 19.11
CA LEU A 385 5.52 -15.28 18.28
C LEU A 385 5.81 -16.55 19.08
N THR A 386 6.80 -16.51 19.97
CA THR A 386 7.08 -17.64 20.90
C THR A 386 5.83 -17.98 21.70
N ARG A 387 5.19 -16.97 22.31
CA ARG A 387 3.98 -17.20 23.10
C ARG A 387 2.82 -17.73 22.25
N PHE A 388 2.65 -17.22 21.04
CA PHE A 388 1.64 -17.68 20.10
C PHE A 388 1.84 -19.16 19.72
N VAL A 389 3.07 -19.55 19.38
CA VAL A 389 3.43 -20.93 19.03
C VAL A 389 3.24 -21.86 20.24
N GLU A 390 3.73 -21.48 21.42
CA GLU A 390 3.53 -22.25 22.66
C GLU A 390 2.05 -22.53 22.94
N ILE A 391 1.17 -21.54 22.75
CA ILE A 391 -0.27 -21.71 22.97
C ILE A 391 -0.84 -22.74 21.98
N LEU A 392 -0.43 -22.72 20.72
CA LEU A 392 -0.89 -23.69 19.73
C LEU A 392 -0.38 -25.12 20.03
N GLU A 393 0.91 -25.25 20.37
CA GLU A 393 1.59 -26.53 20.62
C GLU A 393 1.16 -27.17 21.95
N SER A 394 0.78 -26.37 22.93
CA SER A 394 0.29 -26.80 24.24
C SER A 394 -1.23 -26.68 24.41
N TRP A 395 -2.00 -26.69 23.31
CA TRP A 395 -3.45 -26.55 23.39
C TRP A 395 -4.05 -27.66 24.29
N PRO A 396 -4.88 -27.30 25.31
CA PRO A 396 -5.40 -28.28 26.25
C PRO A 396 -6.31 -29.31 25.53
N PRO A 397 -6.42 -30.53 26.06
CA PRO A 397 -7.41 -31.49 25.60
C PRO A 397 -8.83 -30.94 25.67
N ALA A 398 -9.76 -31.43 24.81
CA ALA A 398 -11.15 -31.02 24.80
C ALA A 398 -11.98 -31.62 25.96
#